data_32fd8e58793fef1c03f31231a08cb0ed
#
_entry.id   32fd8e58793fef1c03f31231a08cb0ed
#
_cell.length_a   1.000
_cell.length_b   1.000
_cell.length_c   1.000
_cell.angle_alpha   90.00
_cell.angle_beta   90.00
_cell.angle_gamma   90.00
#
_symmetry.space_group_name_H-M   'P 1'
#
loop_
_entity.id
_entity.type
_entity.pdbx_description
1 polymer ?
#
loop_
_entity_poly.entity_id
_entity_poly.type
_entity_poly.pdbx_seq_one_letter_code
_entity_poly.pdbx_strand_id
1 'polypeptide(L)'
;IRGFHFVDEAAPPALMRALALEIIRRKLVVSWWTNIRFEKNFTKDLCLLLSASGCIAVSGGLEVASDRLLDLIKKGVTVSQVAQVTRNFSEANIMVHAYLMYGFPTQTKQEIMDSLEMVRQLFELNVLQSAFWHQFAMTAHSPVGLRPQDFGIQKYNTDIGAFANNDMEYIDPLGIDYSQFSFGLKKSLLNYMHGIGFEFPLQDWFDMKVPKTKVDRDFILNAIQESPFVEIKSSAKIIFLGGAPLLKSVHKIKKGQSMEYIELTFHTKVSTIVLLLESNEARWLLQILLKLSIGPSEVLTFEDVKNDYMSYGL
;
A
#
# COMPACT_ATOMS: atom_id res chain seq x y z
N ILE A 1 -16.63 -21.08 -7.28
CA ILE A 1 -15.60 -20.05 -7.53
C ILE A 1 -15.46 -19.21 -6.27
N ARG A 2 -14.23 -19.03 -5.78
CA ARG A 2 -13.95 -18.24 -4.56
C ARG A 2 -12.86 -17.19 -4.77
N GLY A 3 -12.20 -17.17 -5.92
CA GLY A 3 -11.19 -16.19 -6.30
C GLY A 3 -11.73 -15.21 -7.32
N PHE A 4 -11.48 -13.90 -7.11
CA PHE A 4 -11.97 -12.82 -7.96
C PHE A 4 -10.85 -11.83 -8.25
N HIS A 5 -10.78 -11.38 -9.49
CA HIS A 5 -10.00 -10.24 -9.91
C HIS A 5 -10.94 -9.14 -10.36
N PHE A 6 -10.90 -7.99 -9.69
CA PHE A 6 -11.62 -6.80 -10.14
C PHE A 6 -10.81 -6.13 -11.24
N VAL A 7 -11.43 -5.90 -12.38
CA VAL A 7 -10.79 -5.38 -13.59
C VAL A 7 -10.87 -3.87 -13.73
N ASP A 8 -11.34 -3.16 -12.71
CA ASP A 8 -11.34 -1.70 -12.69
C ASP A 8 -9.92 -1.16 -12.82
N GLU A 9 -9.74 -0.04 -13.53
CA GLU A 9 -8.43 0.60 -13.68
C GLU A 9 -7.85 1.07 -12.35
N ALA A 10 -8.71 1.55 -11.44
CA ALA A 10 -8.34 1.91 -10.07
C ALA A 10 -9.58 1.92 -9.16
N ALA A 11 -9.70 0.95 -8.28
CA ALA A 11 -10.80 0.87 -7.33
C ALA A 11 -10.67 1.96 -6.23
N PRO A 12 -11.66 2.85 -6.07
CA PRO A 12 -11.60 3.89 -5.06
C PRO A 12 -11.65 3.34 -3.64
N PRO A 13 -10.91 3.92 -2.66
CA PRO A 13 -10.89 3.46 -1.27
C PRO A 13 -12.27 3.33 -0.63
N ALA A 14 -13.18 4.26 -0.94
CA ALA A 14 -14.55 4.24 -0.41
C ALA A 14 -15.37 3.04 -0.92
N LEU A 15 -15.24 2.70 -2.21
CA LEU A 15 -15.88 1.52 -2.79
C LEU A 15 -15.32 0.24 -2.17
N MET A 16 -14.00 0.16 -2.04
CA MET A 16 -13.35 -1.01 -1.44
C MET A 16 -13.77 -1.22 0.01
N ARG A 17 -13.91 -0.13 0.78
CA ARG A 17 -14.43 -0.18 2.15
C ARG A 17 -15.85 -0.75 2.17
N ALA A 18 -16.75 -0.24 1.34
CA ALA A 18 -18.14 -0.70 1.28
C ALA A 18 -18.23 -2.19 0.88
N LEU A 19 -17.44 -2.59 -0.12
CA LEU A 19 -17.33 -3.99 -0.55
C LEU A 19 -16.83 -4.90 0.58
N ALA A 20 -15.77 -4.51 1.28
CA ALA A 20 -15.19 -5.30 2.37
C ALA A 20 -16.19 -5.50 3.51
N LEU A 21 -16.89 -4.44 3.92
CA LEU A 21 -17.93 -4.51 4.94
C LEU A 21 -19.06 -5.48 4.54
N GLU A 22 -19.49 -5.43 3.27
CA GLU A 22 -20.55 -6.28 2.78
C GLU A 22 -20.13 -7.76 2.67
N ILE A 23 -18.90 -8.04 2.25
CA ILE A 23 -18.32 -9.39 2.22
C ILE A 23 -18.34 -9.99 3.63
N ILE A 24 -17.85 -9.23 4.62
CA ILE A 24 -17.78 -9.70 6.02
C ILE A 24 -19.19 -9.86 6.60
N ARG A 25 -20.09 -8.89 6.41
CA ARG A 25 -21.46 -8.93 6.90
C ARG A 25 -22.23 -10.15 6.37
N ARG A 26 -22.04 -10.50 5.10
CA ARG A 26 -22.63 -11.68 4.47
C ARG A 26 -21.87 -12.97 4.76
N LYS A 27 -20.78 -12.92 5.52
CA LYS A 27 -19.92 -14.07 5.84
C LYS A 27 -19.44 -14.82 4.57
N LEU A 28 -19.16 -14.07 3.51
CA LEU A 28 -18.64 -14.64 2.26
C LEU A 28 -17.15 -15.01 2.46
N VAL A 29 -16.80 -16.24 2.11
CA VAL A 29 -15.40 -16.71 2.13
C VAL A 29 -14.86 -16.66 0.72
N VAL A 30 -14.15 -15.57 0.42
CA VAL A 30 -13.60 -15.26 -0.90
C VAL A 30 -12.15 -14.77 -0.78
N SER A 31 -11.38 -14.93 -1.86
CA SER A 31 -10.09 -14.26 -2.04
C SER A 31 -10.21 -13.33 -3.24
N TRP A 32 -9.68 -12.13 -3.14
CA TRP A 32 -9.79 -11.17 -4.22
C TRP A 32 -8.60 -10.22 -4.29
N TRP A 33 -8.35 -9.66 -5.48
CA TRP A 33 -7.37 -8.60 -5.69
C TRP A 33 -7.90 -7.60 -6.72
N THR A 34 -7.27 -6.40 -6.78
CA THR A 34 -7.70 -5.31 -7.64
C THR A 34 -6.56 -4.35 -7.95
N ASN A 35 -6.78 -3.51 -8.97
CA ASN A 35 -5.92 -2.37 -9.23
C ASN A 35 -6.35 -1.17 -8.38
N ILE A 36 -5.37 -0.39 -7.93
CA ILE A 36 -5.56 0.81 -7.11
C ILE A 36 -4.67 1.96 -7.60
N ARG A 37 -4.97 3.16 -7.15
CA ARG A 37 -3.99 4.25 -7.06
C ARG A 37 -3.49 4.31 -5.63
N PHE A 38 -2.20 4.56 -5.41
CA PHE A 38 -1.61 4.65 -4.06
C PHE A 38 -2.05 5.93 -3.33
N GLU A 39 -3.35 6.07 -3.13
CA GLU A 39 -3.96 7.22 -2.46
C GLU A 39 -3.77 7.16 -0.95
N LYS A 40 -3.50 8.31 -0.30
CA LYS A 40 -3.32 8.43 1.15
C LYS A 40 -4.49 7.90 1.99
N ASN A 41 -5.67 7.75 1.37
CA ASN A 41 -6.87 7.21 2.02
C ASN A 41 -6.83 5.69 2.25
N PHE A 42 -5.82 4.98 1.71
CA PHE A 42 -5.52 3.60 2.11
C PHE A 42 -4.76 3.61 3.44
N THR A 43 -5.48 3.94 4.49
CA THR A 43 -5.00 3.96 5.87
C THR A 43 -4.82 2.54 6.41
N LYS A 44 -4.07 2.38 7.49
CA LYS A 44 -3.79 1.07 8.11
C LYS A 44 -5.07 0.33 8.48
N ASP A 45 -6.03 1.02 9.09
CA ASP A 45 -7.33 0.46 9.45
C ASP A 45 -8.13 -0.02 8.23
N LEU A 46 -8.14 0.75 7.13
CA LEU A 46 -8.76 0.30 5.88
C LEU A 46 -8.06 -0.95 5.34
N CYS A 47 -6.74 -0.98 5.29
CA CYS A 47 -5.99 -2.15 4.81
C CYS A 47 -6.29 -3.40 5.66
N LEU A 48 -6.41 -3.28 6.99
CA LEU A 48 -6.81 -4.37 7.87
C LEU A 48 -8.24 -4.86 7.55
N LEU A 49 -9.17 -3.95 7.29
CA LEU A 49 -10.54 -4.29 6.86
C LEU A 49 -10.55 -5.05 5.53
N LEU A 50 -9.77 -4.59 4.55
CA LEU A 50 -9.64 -5.25 3.24
C LEU A 50 -9.07 -6.66 3.40
N SER A 51 -8.02 -6.82 4.21
CA SER A 51 -7.44 -8.14 4.53
C SER A 51 -8.47 -9.08 5.17
N ALA A 52 -9.26 -8.58 6.13
CA ALA A 52 -10.30 -9.36 6.79
C ALA A 52 -11.42 -9.80 5.82
N SER A 53 -11.65 -9.03 4.75
CA SER A 53 -12.62 -9.38 3.70
C SER A 53 -12.10 -10.35 2.65
N GLY A 54 -10.81 -10.76 2.75
CA GLY A 54 -10.18 -11.68 1.82
C GLY A 54 -9.41 -11.01 0.67
N CYS A 55 -9.09 -9.72 0.76
CA CYS A 55 -8.14 -9.08 -0.14
C CYS A 55 -6.75 -9.68 0.08
N ILE A 56 -6.15 -10.24 -0.97
CA ILE A 56 -4.83 -10.89 -0.90
C ILE A 56 -3.73 -10.08 -1.59
N ALA A 57 -4.10 -9.24 -2.55
CA ALA A 57 -3.14 -8.43 -3.29
C ALA A 57 -3.79 -7.17 -3.86
N VAL A 58 -2.95 -6.16 -4.08
CA VAL A 58 -3.28 -4.96 -4.86
C VAL A 58 -2.18 -4.67 -5.87
N SER A 59 -2.57 -4.11 -7.02
CA SER A 59 -1.63 -3.63 -8.03
C SER A 59 -1.82 -2.12 -8.22
N GLY A 60 -0.73 -1.36 -8.28
CA GLY A 60 -0.81 0.08 -8.46
C GLY A 60 0.33 0.67 -9.27
N GLY A 61 0.09 1.80 -9.91
CA GLY A 61 1.12 2.52 -10.65
C GLY A 61 1.94 3.41 -9.72
N LEU A 62 3.20 3.03 -9.43
CA LEU A 62 4.22 3.96 -8.95
C LEU A 62 4.77 4.78 -10.13
N GLU A 63 4.71 4.22 -11.32
CA GLU A 63 5.21 4.77 -12.57
C GLU A 63 6.72 5.05 -12.48
N VAL A 64 7.09 6.32 -12.49
CA VAL A 64 8.46 6.76 -12.27
C VAL A 64 8.64 7.12 -10.79
N ALA A 65 9.60 6.52 -10.11
CA ALA A 65 9.91 6.89 -8.73
C ALA A 65 10.72 8.21 -8.70
N SER A 66 10.10 9.30 -9.13
CA SER A 66 10.62 10.65 -9.17
C SER A 66 9.46 11.63 -8.97
N ASP A 67 9.49 12.40 -7.88
CA ASP A 67 8.40 13.33 -7.55
C ASP A 67 8.21 14.38 -8.64
N ARG A 68 9.30 14.86 -9.27
CA ARG A 68 9.22 15.77 -10.42
C ARG A 68 8.42 15.17 -11.59
N LEU A 69 8.66 13.91 -11.91
CA LEU A 69 7.95 13.25 -13.01
C LEU A 69 6.54 12.86 -12.61
N LEU A 70 6.31 12.45 -11.35
CA LEU A 70 4.97 12.19 -10.82
C LEU A 70 4.09 13.45 -10.85
N ASP A 71 4.68 14.63 -10.59
CA ASP A 71 3.98 15.91 -10.73
C ASP A 71 3.71 16.25 -12.20
N LEU A 72 4.69 16.05 -13.08
CA LEU A 72 4.56 16.30 -14.53
C LEU A 72 3.42 15.47 -15.15
N ILE A 73 3.27 14.20 -14.77
CA ILE A 73 2.17 13.34 -15.22
C ILE A 73 0.88 13.55 -14.41
N LYS A 74 0.88 14.46 -13.45
CA LYS A 74 -0.26 14.76 -12.57
C LYS A 74 -0.79 13.52 -11.86
N LYS A 75 0.13 12.65 -11.38
CA LYS A 75 -0.25 11.41 -10.70
C LYS A 75 -0.95 11.68 -9.37
N GLY A 76 -0.62 12.81 -8.71
CA GLY A 76 -1.24 13.22 -7.44
C GLY A 76 -0.74 12.43 -6.23
N VAL A 77 0.43 11.79 -6.34
CA VAL A 77 1.11 11.09 -5.26
C VAL A 77 2.61 11.41 -5.28
N THR A 78 3.28 11.25 -4.14
CA THR A 78 4.75 11.30 -4.03
C THR A 78 5.29 9.90 -3.77
N VAL A 79 6.60 9.71 -3.98
CA VAL A 79 7.26 8.42 -3.66
C VAL A 79 7.12 8.09 -2.18
N SER A 80 7.28 9.08 -1.29
CA SER A 80 7.08 8.90 0.17
C SER A 80 5.65 8.46 0.50
N GLN A 81 4.64 9.05 -0.13
CA GLN A 81 3.25 8.63 0.06
C GLN A 81 3.03 7.18 -0.41
N VAL A 82 3.59 6.82 -1.57
CA VAL A 82 3.51 5.43 -2.07
C VAL A 82 4.14 4.47 -1.07
N ALA A 83 5.32 4.80 -0.51
CA ALA A 83 5.98 3.98 0.49
C ALA A 83 5.10 3.76 1.74
N GLN A 84 4.45 4.80 2.25
CA GLN A 84 3.53 4.71 3.39
C GLN A 84 2.32 3.82 3.08
N VAL A 85 1.73 3.97 1.89
CA VAL A 85 0.56 3.19 1.47
C VAL A 85 0.93 1.71 1.25
N THR A 86 2.05 1.43 0.59
CA THR A 86 2.53 0.05 0.40
C THR A 86 2.84 -0.63 1.74
N ARG A 87 3.43 0.10 2.69
CA ARG A 87 3.60 -0.37 4.07
C ARG A 87 2.28 -0.75 4.72
N ASN A 88 1.23 0.10 4.63
CA ASN A 88 -0.07 -0.19 5.22
C ASN A 88 -0.68 -1.49 4.68
N PHE A 89 -0.54 -1.75 3.38
CA PHE A 89 -0.98 -3.01 2.77
C PHE A 89 -0.13 -4.19 3.24
N SER A 90 1.19 -4.08 3.22
CA SER A 90 2.10 -5.16 3.62
C SER A 90 1.93 -5.54 5.09
N GLU A 91 1.77 -4.57 6.00
CA GLU A 91 1.47 -4.82 7.42
C GLU A 91 0.11 -5.48 7.63
N ALA A 92 -0.84 -5.29 6.70
CA ALA A 92 -2.12 -5.99 6.69
C ALA A 92 -2.06 -7.37 6.00
N ASN A 93 -0.87 -7.86 5.62
CA ASN A 93 -0.66 -9.10 4.86
C ASN A 93 -1.36 -9.10 3.49
N ILE A 94 -1.40 -7.96 2.83
CA ILE A 94 -1.85 -7.81 1.44
C ILE A 94 -0.61 -7.56 0.59
N MET A 95 -0.38 -8.42 -0.39
CA MET A 95 0.74 -8.27 -1.33
C MET A 95 0.55 -7.03 -2.21
N VAL A 96 1.65 -6.33 -2.50
CA VAL A 96 1.65 -5.16 -3.35
C VAL A 96 2.45 -5.42 -4.61
N HIS A 97 1.83 -5.17 -5.75
CA HIS A 97 2.49 -5.13 -7.06
C HIS A 97 2.57 -3.69 -7.56
N ALA A 98 3.74 -3.26 -8.06
CA ALA A 98 3.91 -1.93 -8.64
C ALA A 98 4.16 -1.98 -10.14
N TYR A 99 3.39 -1.20 -10.90
CA TYR A 99 3.74 -0.88 -12.28
C TYR A 99 4.77 0.25 -12.27
N LEU A 100 5.91 -0.01 -12.91
CA LEU A 100 7.04 0.91 -13.00
C LEU A 100 7.29 1.26 -14.45
N MET A 101 7.70 2.51 -14.69
CA MET A 101 7.95 3.02 -16.01
C MET A 101 9.32 3.73 -16.05
N TYR A 102 10.02 3.62 -17.16
CA TYR A 102 11.24 4.38 -17.46
C TYR A 102 11.18 4.94 -18.88
N GLY A 103 11.99 5.96 -19.15
CA GLY A 103 12.00 6.62 -20.45
C GLY A 103 10.84 7.57 -20.70
N PHE A 104 10.20 8.06 -19.61
CA PHE A 104 9.22 9.11 -19.72
C PHE A 104 9.87 10.40 -20.28
N PRO A 105 9.17 11.20 -21.11
CA PRO A 105 9.72 12.43 -21.66
C PRO A 105 10.47 13.28 -20.64
N THR A 106 11.67 13.71 -21.01
CA THR A 106 12.60 14.49 -20.18
C THR A 106 13.15 13.78 -18.94
N GLN A 107 12.96 12.48 -18.79
CA GLN A 107 13.58 11.71 -17.72
C GLN A 107 15.09 11.60 -17.95
N THR A 108 15.87 12.03 -16.98
CA THR A 108 17.33 11.97 -17.03
C THR A 108 17.86 10.58 -16.63
N LYS A 109 19.09 10.24 -17.05
CA LYS A 109 19.80 9.03 -16.59
C LYS A 109 19.93 8.99 -15.07
N GLN A 110 20.08 10.16 -14.41
CA GLN A 110 20.14 10.26 -12.96
C GLN A 110 18.81 9.83 -12.34
N GLU A 111 17.68 10.31 -12.84
CA GLU A 111 16.35 9.95 -12.32
C GLU A 111 16.02 8.48 -12.54
N ILE A 112 16.52 7.83 -13.59
CA ILE A 112 16.37 6.37 -13.75
C ILE A 112 17.12 5.64 -12.62
N MET A 113 18.35 6.04 -12.31
CA MET A 113 19.13 5.42 -11.25
C MET A 113 18.57 5.72 -9.86
N ASP A 114 18.07 6.93 -9.65
CA ASP A 114 17.41 7.32 -8.41
C ASP A 114 16.08 6.56 -8.22
N SER A 115 15.31 6.36 -9.30
CA SER A 115 14.10 5.51 -9.28
C SER A 115 14.44 4.06 -8.94
N LEU A 116 15.51 3.51 -9.53
CA LEU A 116 15.95 2.14 -9.22
C LEU A 116 16.35 2.00 -7.75
N GLU A 117 17.03 2.99 -7.17
CA GLU A 117 17.38 2.97 -5.74
C GLU A 117 16.15 2.98 -4.85
N MET A 118 15.18 3.86 -5.10
CA MET A 118 13.95 3.90 -4.32
C MET A 118 13.16 2.58 -4.42
N VAL A 119 13.12 1.97 -5.61
CA VAL A 119 12.51 0.64 -5.80
C VAL A 119 13.29 -0.44 -5.04
N ARG A 120 14.63 -0.42 -5.06
CA ARG A 120 15.47 -1.33 -4.28
C ARG A 120 15.13 -1.26 -2.79
N GLN A 121 15.04 -0.03 -2.23
CA GLN A 121 14.70 0.18 -0.82
C GLN A 121 13.27 -0.32 -0.49
N LEU A 122 12.29 -0.14 -1.37
CA LEU A 122 10.93 -0.65 -1.17
C LEU A 122 10.90 -2.19 -1.05
N PHE A 123 11.71 -2.88 -1.87
CA PHE A 123 11.86 -4.35 -1.78
C PHE A 123 12.64 -4.78 -0.55
N GLU A 124 13.78 -4.13 -0.24
CA GLU A 124 14.60 -4.42 0.92
C GLU A 124 13.81 -4.30 2.23
N LEU A 125 12.94 -3.30 2.33
CA LEU A 125 12.05 -3.08 3.48
C LEU A 125 10.77 -3.94 3.44
N ASN A 126 10.65 -4.82 2.44
CA ASN A 126 9.52 -5.73 2.26
C ASN A 126 8.15 -5.03 2.23
N VAL A 127 8.08 -3.79 1.75
CA VAL A 127 6.83 -3.05 1.54
C VAL A 127 6.31 -3.17 0.11
N LEU A 128 7.09 -3.79 -0.77
CA LEU A 128 6.75 -4.15 -2.14
C LEU A 128 7.17 -5.60 -2.40
N GLN A 129 6.28 -6.44 -2.95
CA GLN A 129 6.54 -7.86 -3.16
C GLN A 129 6.78 -8.21 -4.63
N SER A 130 6.23 -7.42 -5.55
CA SER A 130 6.51 -7.60 -6.97
C SER A 130 6.35 -6.28 -7.73
N ALA A 131 7.00 -6.20 -8.88
CA ALA A 131 6.85 -5.06 -9.78
C ALA A 131 7.20 -5.44 -11.22
N PHE A 132 6.92 -4.55 -12.15
CA PHE A 132 7.27 -4.70 -13.54
C PHE A 132 7.71 -3.37 -14.15
N TRP A 133 8.90 -3.36 -14.79
CA TRP A 133 9.39 -2.22 -15.57
C TRP A 133 8.93 -2.30 -17.01
N HIS A 134 8.31 -1.25 -17.52
CA HIS A 134 8.06 -1.05 -18.95
C HIS A 134 8.65 0.27 -19.42
N GLN A 135 9.09 0.30 -20.66
CA GLN A 135 9.53 1.54 -21.30
C GLN A 135 8.31 2.36 -21.69
N PHE A 136 8.38 3.66 -21.48
CA PHE A 136 7.32 4.57 -21.91
C PHE A 136 7.08 4.46 -23.42
N ALA A 137 5.81 4.37 -23.80
CA ALA A 137 5.36 4.49 -25.19
C ALA A 137 4.36 5.64 -25.27
N MET A 138 4.59 6.58 -26.18
CA MET A 138 3.67 7.67 -26.41
C MET A 138 2.50 7.17 -27.25
N THR A 139 1.29 7.18 -26.70
CA THR A 139 0.09 6.77 -27.44
C THR A 139 -0.69 7.97 -27.94
N ALA A 140 -1.37 7.82 -29.10
CA ALA A 140 -2.03 8.91 -29.81
C ALA A 140 -3.08 9.66 -28.96
N HIS A 141 -3.81 8.94 -28.10
CA HIS A 141 -4.89 9.49 -27.29
C HIS A 141 -4.47 9.82 -25.84
N SER A 142 -3.21 9.57 -25.47
CA SER A 142 -2.70 9.96 -24.16
C SER A 142 -2.53 11.49 -24.06
N PRO A 143 -2.50 12.05 -22.84
CA PRO A 143 -2.20 13.48 -22.66
C PRO A 143 -0.86 13.89 -23.32
N VAL A 144 0.15 13.01 -23.29
CA VAL A 144 1.45 13.23 -23.93
C VAL A 144 1.32 13.25 -25.46
N GLY A 145 0.55 12.32 -26.04
CA GLY A 145 0.31 12.26 -27.47
C GLY A 145 -0.52 13.42 -28.01
N LEU A 146 -1.47 13.90 -27.21
CA LEU A 146 -2.33 15.04 -27.60
C LEU A 146 -1.63 16.39 -27.48
N ARG A 147 -0.77 16.56 -26.48
CA ARG A 147 -0.09 17.83 -26.17
C ARG A 147 1.39 17.58 -25.81
N PRO A 148 2.21 17.09 -26.76
CA PRO A 148 3.60 16.70 -26.51
C PRO A 148 4.46 17.87 -26.04
N GLN A 149 4.14 19.10 -26.47
CA GLN A 149 4.84 20.31 -26.05
C GLN A 149 4.75 20.58 -24.54
N ASP A 150 3.65 20.16 -23.88
CA ASP A 150 3.48 20.29 -22.43
C ASP A 150 4.48 19.39 -21.66
N PHE A 151 5.02 18.38 -22.34
CA PHE A 151 5.96 17.41 -21.81
C PHE A 151 7.40 17.59 -22.37
N GLY A 152 7.65 18.72 -23.05
CA GLY A 152 8.97 19.08 -23.55
C GLY A 152 9.48 18.26 -24.74
N ILE A 153 8.59 17.59 -25.47
CA ILE A 153 8.92 16.76 -26.64
C ILE A 153 8.17 17.23 -27.88
N GLN A 154 8.61 16.73 -29.04
CA GLN A 154 7.99 17.00 -30.34
C GLN A 154 7.60 15.69 -31.01
N LYS A 155 6.44 15.67 -31.68
CA LYS A 155 6.05 14.54 -32.53
C LYS A 155 6.99 14.45 -33.73
N TYR A 156 7.47 13.23 -33.98
CA TYR A 156 8.30 13.00 -35.16
C TYR A 156 7.45 12.74 -36.41
N ASN A 157 6.37 11.95 -36.27
CA ASN A 157 5.46 11.63 -37.36
C ASN A 157 4.01 11.83 -36.91
N THR A 158 3.20 12.46 -37.75
CA THR A 158 1.77 12.73 -37.47
C THR A 158 0.85 11.71 -38.14
N ASP A 159 1.38 10.85 -39.00
CA ASP A 159 0.57 9.82 -39.66
C ASP A 159 0.40 8.62 -38.73
N ILE A 160 -0.79 8.48 -38.17
CA ILE A 160 -1.15 7.38 -37.27
C ILE A 160 -1.27 6.06 -38.03
N GLY A 161 -1.23 6.08 -39.37
CA GLY A 161 -1.22 4.90 -40.22
C GLY A 161 -2.46 4.01 -40.07
N ALA A 162 -2.25 2.71 -40.03
CA ALA A 162 -3.31 1.73 -40.04
C ALA A 162 -4.00 1.57 -38.69
N PHE A 163 -5.24 1.07 -38.74
CA PHE A 163 -5.98 0.59 -37.58
C PHE A 163 -5.11 -0.27 -36.64
N ALA A 164 -5.17 -0.01 -35.36
CA ALA A 164 -4.40 -0.65 -34.29
C ALA A 164 -2.94 -0.15 -34.07
N ASN A 165 -2.42 0.76 -34.88
CA ASN A 165 -1.14 1.42 -34.56
C ASN A 165 -1.41 2.68 -33.73
N ASN A 166 -1.35 2.55 -32.41
CA ASN A 166 -1.60 3.65 -31.47
C ASN A 166 -0.30 4.32 -30.95
N ASP A 167 0.84 3.65 -31.11
CA ASP A 167 2.13 4.16 -30.66
C ASP A 167 2.69 5.19 -31.63
N MET A 168 3.16 6.29 -31.08
CA MET A 168 3.68 7.44 -31.82
C MET A 168 5.16 7.66 -31.53
N GLU A 169 5.91 8.01 -32.56
CA GLU A 169 7.30 8.42 -32.42
C GLU A 169 7.40 9.89 -31.99
N TYR A 170 8.42 10.19 -31.17
CA TYR A 170 8.69 11.53 -30.70
C TYR A 170 10.19 11.79 -30.58
N ILE A 171 10.55 13.06 -30.57
CA ILE A 171 11.91 13.54 -30.31
C ILE A 171 11.95 14.09 -28.89
N ASP A 172 12.78 13.46 -28.04
CA ASP A 172 13.13 13.95 -26.71
C ASP A 172 14.44 14.76 -26.84
N PRO A 173 14.47 16.04 -26.40
CA PRO A 173 15.66 16.88 -26.50
C PRO A 173 16.87 16.34 -25.72
N LEU A 174 16.67 15.43 -24.76
CA LEU A 174 17.76 14.79 -24.04
C LEU A 174 18.54 13.79 -24.90
N GLY A 175 17.96 13.27 -25.98
CA GLY A 175 18.62 12.34 -26.90
C GLY A 175 19.09 11.05 -26.24
N ILE A 176 18.41 10.61 -25.17
CA ILE A 176 18.76 9.40 -24.42
C ILE A 176 18.12 8.19 -25.10
N ASP A 177 18.92 7.19 -25.42
CA ASP A 177 18.41 5.88 -25.80
C ASP A 177 18.04 5.11 -24.52
N TYR A 178 16.76 5.13 -24.17
CA TYR A 178 16.24 4.46 -22.97
C TYR A 178 16.25 2.93 -23.08
N SER A 179 16.31 2.35 -24.28
CA SER A 179 16.35 0.90 -24.47
C SER A 179 17.54 0.24 -23.79
N GLN A 180 18.65 0.96 -23.66
CA GLN A 180 19.87 0.49 -23.00
C GLN A 180 19.67 0.19 -21.51
N PHE A 181 18.66 0.79 -20.86
CA PHE A 181 18.38 0.55 -19.44
C PHE A 181 17.53 -0.72 -19.21
N SER A 182 16.85 -1.21 -20.24
CA SER A 182 15.86 -2.29 -20.14
C SER A 182 16.39 -3.53 -19.43
N PHE A 183 17.56 -4.01 -19.85
CA PHE A 183 18.14 -5.24 -19.31
C PHE A 183 18.51 -5.09 -17.83
N GLY A 184 19.25 -4.03 -17.48
CA GLY A 184 19.68 -3.77 -16.11
C GLY A 184 18.52 -3.59 -15.15
N LEU A 185 17.50 -2.82 -15.53
CA LEU A 185 16.30 -2.59 -14.75
C LEU A 185 15.50 -3.89 -14.51
N LYS A 186 15.32 -4.72 -15.54
CA LYS A 186 14.61 -5.99 -15.43
C LYS A 186 15.39 -7.02 -14.61
N LYS A 187 16.72 -7.11 -14.84
CA LYS A 187 17.59 -8.03 -14.11
C LYS A 187 17.64 -7.70 -12.62
N SER A 188 17.86 -6.42 -12.26
CA SER A 188 17.87 -6.00 -10.86
C SER A 188 16.53 -6.28 -10.17
N LEU A 189 15.43 -5.91 -10.83
CA LEU A 189 14.08 -6.14 -10.29
C LEU A 189 13.78 -7.60 -10.04
N LEU A 190 14.13 -8.49 -10.99
CA LEU A 190 13.95 -9.94 -10.81
C LEU A 190 14.70 -10.45 -9.58
N ASN A 191 15.94 -9.99 -9.37
CA ASN A 191 16.72 -10.36 -8.20
C ASN A 191 16.10 -9.81 -6.91
N TYR A 192 15.66 -8.56 -6.88
CA TYR A 192 15.00 -7.95 -5.72
C TYR A 192 13.71 -8.69 -5.33
N MET A 193 12.91 -9.13 -6.29
CA MET A 193 11.72 -9.97 -6.03
C MET A 193 12.06 -11.31 -5.35
N HIS A 194 13.30 -11.78 -5.50
CA HIS A 194 13.81 -12.98 -4.85
C HIS A 194 14.66 -12.69 -3.58
N GLY A 195 14.70 -11.44 -3.14
CA GLY A 195 15.47 -11.03 -1.97
C GLY A 195 16.99 -11.05 -2.17
N ILE A 196 17.46 -10.88 -3.41
CA ILE A 196 18.88 -11.02 -3.80
C ILE A 196 19.40 -9.70 -4.35
N GLY A 197 20.65 -9.35 -4.02
CA GLY A 197 21.41 -8.26 -4.64
C GLY A 197 21.09 -6.87 -4.12
N PHE A 198 20.52 -6.75 -2.95
CA PHE A 198 20.29 -5.46 -2.30
C PHE A 198 21.60 -4.74 -1.95
N GLU A 199 22.65 -5.50 -1.71
CA GLU A 199 24.00 -5.03 -1.38
C GLU A 199 24.83 -4.62 -2.61
N PHE A 200 24.40 -4.98 -3.82
CA PHE A 200 25.14 -4.69 -5.03
C PHE A 200 25.06 -3.19 -5.38
N PRO A 201 26.19 -2.58 -5.80
CA PRO A 201 26.13 -1.27 -6.40
C PRO A 201 25.18 -1.26 -7.60
N LEU A 202 24.31 -0.27 -7.70
CA LEU A 202 23.31 -0.23 -8.78
C LEU A 202 23.94 -0.26 -10.18
N GLN A 203 25.18 0.26 -10.32
CA GLN A 203 25.91 0.28 -11.56
C GLN A 203 26.21 -1.12 -12.11
N ASP A 204 26.35 -2.11 -11.22
CA ASP A 204 26.73 -3.48 -11.59
C ASP A 204 25.59 -4.25 -12.31
N TRP A 205 24.40 -3.67 -12.30
CA TRP A 205 23.27 -4.19 -13.07
C TRP A 205 23.33 -3.83 -14.57
N PHE A 206 24.19 -2.87 -14.96
CA PHE A 206 24.26 -2.32 -16.32
C PHE A 206 25.60 -2.58 -16.98
N ASP A 207 25.57 -2.94 -18.26
CA ASP A 207 26.78 -3.14 -19.07
C ASP A 207 27.37 -1.80 -19.58
N MET A 208 26.69 -0.67 -19.31
CA MET A 208 27.12 0.67 -19.67
C MET A 208 27.38 1.55 -18.45
N LYS A 209 28.12 2.64 -18.65
CA LYS A 209 28.37 3.61 -17.59
C LYS A 209 27.08 4.38 -17.25
N VAL A 210 26.62 4.24 -16.00
CA VAL A 210 25.47 4.96 -15.43
C VAL A 210 25.91 5.78 -14.22
N PRO A 211 25.17 6.86 -13.87
CA PRO A 211 25.49 7.66 -12.68
C PRO A 211 25.25 6.87 -11.39
N LYS A 212 25.90 7.29 -10.30
CA LYS A 212 25.54 6.83 -8.95
C LYS A 212 24.23 7.49 -8.52
N THR A 213 23.45 6.79 -7.73
CA THR A 213 22.25 7.38 -7.13
C THR A 213 22.60 8.55 -6.20
N LYS A 214 21.69 9.51 -6.13
CA LYS A 214 21.70 10.64 -5.19
C LYS A 214 20.65 10.48 -4.08
N VAL A 215 19.89 9.41 -4.12
CA VAL A 215 18.87 9.12 -3.12
C VAL A 215 19.54 8.76 -1.79
N ASP A 216 19.03 9.33 -0.71
CA ASP A 216 19.46 8.98 0.63
C ASP A 216 19.25 7.47 0.88
N ARG A 217 20.22 6.86 1.57
CA ARG A 217 20.19 5.43 1.85
C ARG A 217 18.97 4.98 2.63
N ASP A 218 18.43 5.86 3.47
CA ASP A 218 17.30 5.60 4.34
C ASP A 218 16.03 6.34 3.90
N PHE A 219 15.96 6.79 2.64
CA PHE A 219 14.86 7.61 2.13
C PHE A 219 13.50 6.93 2.34
N ILE A 220 13.35 5.68 1.92
CA ILE A 220 12.08 4.95 2.10
C ILE A 220 11.86 4.59 3.57
N LEU A 221 12.92 4.21 4.30
CA LEU A 221 12.82 3.92 5.74
C LEU A 221 12.27 5.14 6.50
N ASN A 222 12.82 6.32 6.25
CA ASN A 222 12.35 7.56 6.86
C ASN A 222 10.89 7.86 6.47
N ALA A 223 10.55 7.72 5.19
CA ALA A 223 9.19 7.95 4.70
C ALA A 223 8.15 7.04 5.38
N ILE A 224 8.48 5.77 5.63
CA ILE A 224 7.56 4.84 6.29
C ILE A 224 7.54 5.00 7.82
N GLN A 225 8.57 5.56 8.45
CA GLN A 225 8.60 5.84 9.89
C GLN A 225 7.78 7.09 10.25
N GLU A 226 7.66 8.03 9.34
CA GLU A 226 6.79 9.21 9.49
C GLU A 226 5.32 8.77 9.46
N SER A 227 4.85 8.23 10.56
CA SER A 227 3.42 8.00 10.74
C SER A 227 2.83 9.22 11.45
N PRO A 228 2.04 10.06 10.77
CA PRO A 228 1.38 11.15 11.46
C PRO A 228 0.48 10.55 12.55
N PHE A 229 0.61 11.05 13.77
CA PHE A 229 -0.34 10.71 14.82
C PHE A 229 -1.73 11.18 14.36
N VAL A 230 -2.58 10.23 14.03
CA VAL A 230 -3.95 10.51 13.62
C VAL A 230 -4.81 10.45 14.87
N GLU A 231 -5.25 11.60 15.34
CA GLU A 231 -6.25 11.68 16.41
C GLU A 231 -7.55 11.02 15.93
N ILE A 232 -8.05 10.07 16.70
CA ILE A 232 -9.32 9.39 16.38
C ILE A 232 -10.46 10.39 16.64
N LYS A 233 -11.20 10.74 15.60
CA LYS A 233 -12.37 11.60 15.71
C LYS A 233 -13.48 10.91 16.52
N SER A 234 -14.17 11.64 17.38
CA SER A 234 -15.30 11.13 18.15
C SER A 234 -16.36 10.44 17.28
N SER A 235 -16.59 10.95 16.07
CA SER A 235 -17.54 10.38 15.10
C SER A 235 -16.99 9.20 14.29
N ALA A 236 -15.74 8.77 14.53
CA ALA A 236 -15.16 7.64 13.82
C ALA A 236 -15.91 6.34 14.17
N LYS A 237 -16.36 5.63 13.14
CA LYS A 237 -17.02 4.31 13.32
C LYS A 237 -15.99 3.27 13.68
N ILE A 238 -16.25 2.50 14.72
CA ILE A 238 -15.35 1.49 15.26
C ILE A 238 -15.89 0.09 14.93
N ILE A 239 -15.01 -0.77 14.46
CA ILE A 239 -15.32 -2.16 14.12
C ILE A 239 -14.22 -3.05 14.69
N PHE A 240 -14.62 -4.13 15.37
CA PHE A 240 -13.71 -5.17 15.84
C PHE A 240 -13.61 -6.28 14.79
N LEU A 241 -12.40 -6.51 14.29
CA LEU A 241 -12.09 -7.52 13.26
C LEU A 241 -11.52 -8.83 13.85
N GLY A 242 -11.26 -8.86 15.16
CA GLY A 242 -10.66 -10.02 15.82
C GLY A 242 -11.68 -11.11 16.14
N GLY A 243 -11.17 -12.29 16.50
CA GLY A 243 -11.96 -13.38 17.07
C GLY A 243 -12.23 -13.17 18.57
N ALA A 244 -13.11 -13.98 19.14
CA ALA A 244 -13.33 -14.01 20.59
C ALA A 244 -12.03 -14.40 21.31
N PRO A 245 -11.63 -13.72 22.40
CA PRO A 245 -10.46 -14.08 23.18
C PRO A 245 -10.67 -15.39 23.95
N LEU A 246 -9.58 -16.07 24.25
CA LEU A 246 -9.58 -17.11 25.27
C LEU A 246 -9.59 -16.46 26.66
N LEU A 247 -10.35 -17.06 27.58
CA LEU A 247 -10.58 -16.56 28.94
C LEU A 247 -9.92 -17.48 29.94
N LYS A 248 -9.26 -16.89 30.96
CA LYS A 248 -8.71 -17.63 32.09
C LYS A 248 -8.80 -16.76 33.35
N SER A 249 -9.42 -17.31 34.42
CA SER A 249 -9.39 -16.65 35.73
C SER A 249 -8.02 -16.82 36.39
N VAL A 250 -7.49 -15.72 36.93
CA VAL A 250 -6.21 -15.67 37.62
C VAL A 250 -6.38 -14.99 38.98
N HIS A 251 -5.98 -15.65 40.03
CA HIS A 251 -6.04 -15.10 41.39
C HIS A 251 -4.63 -14.57 41.75
N LYS A 252 -4.55 -13.32 42.17
CA LYS A 252 -3.31 -12.69 42.63
C LYS A 252 -3.51 -12.18 44.08
N ILE A 253 -2.52 -12.40 44.94
CA ILE A 253 -2.52 -11.83 46.27
C ILE A 253 -1.80 -10.46 46.19
N LYS A 254 -2.54 -9.39 46.51
CA LYS A 254 -2.01 -8.02 46.60
C LYS A 254 -2.31 -7.47 47.96
N LYS A 255 -1.26 -7.10 48.70
CA LYS A 255 -1.39 -6.60 50.09
C LYS A 255 -2.18 -7.53 51.07
N GLY A 256 -2.02 -8.85 50.89
CA GLY A 256 -2.72 -9.84 51.73
C GLY A 256 -4.18 -10.11 51.35
N GLN A 257 -4.71 -9.45 50.33
CA GLN A 257 -6.06 -9.72 49.80
C GLN A 257 -5.97 -10.47 48.46
N SER A 258 -6.78 -11.52 48.31
CA SER A 258 -6.91 -12.24 47.05
C SER A 258 -7.79 -11.41 46.10
N MET A 259 -7.25 -11.03 44.97
CA MET A 259 -7.97 -10.33 43.91
C MET A 259 -8.09 -11.24 42.69
N GLU A 260 -9.28 -11.29 42.12
CA GLU A 260 -9.55 -12.03 40.89
C GLU A 260 -9.32 -11.14 39.69
N TYR A 261 -8.52 -11.64 38.74
CA TYR A 261 -8.25 -11.04 37.42
C TYR A 261 -8.71 -12.02 36.36
N ILE A 262 -9.07 -11.47 35.20
CA ILE A 262 -9.35 -12.25 33.98
C ILE A 262 -8.26 -12.00 32.98
N GLU A 263 -7.59 -13.06 32.55
CA GLU A 263 -6.63 -13.05 31.46
C GLU A 263 -7.40 -13.28 30.16
N LEU A 264 -7.29 -12.32 29.23
CA LEU A 264 -7.86 -12.37 27.88
C LEU A 264 -6.72 -12.57 26.88
N THR A 265 -6.73 -13.67 26.16
CA THR A 265 -5.72 -13.97 25.14
C THR A 265 -6.33 -13.83 23.75
N PHE A 266 -5.83 -12.89 22.97
CA PHE A 266 -6.20 -12.66 21.58
C PHE A 266 -5.13 -13.22 20.67
N HIS A 267 -5.52 -14.10 19.75
CA HIS A 267 -4.64 -14.60 18.71
C HIS A 267 -4.89 -13.84 17.41
N THR A 268 -3.83 -13.24 16.88
CA THR A 268 -3.82 -12.67 15.52
C THR A 268 -3.03 -13.58 14.59
N LYS A 269 -3.01 -13.29 13.30
CA LYS A 269 -2.18 -14.05 12.32
C LYS A 269 -0.68 -13.97 12.60
N VAL A 270 -0.23 -12.91 13.29
CA VAL A 270 1.20 -12.60 13.46
C VAL A 270 1.63 -12.47 14.92
N SER A 271 0.68 -12.37 15.86
CA SER A 271 1.00 -12.14 17.28
C SER A 271 -0.07 -12.70 18.21
N THR A 272 0.29 -12.85 19.47
CA THR A 272 -0.64 -13.12 20.58
C THR A 272 -0.59 -11.95 21.54
N ILE A 273 -1.75 -11.39 21.85
CA ILE A 273 -1.90 -10.29 22.81
C ILE A 273 -2.57 -10.85 24.05
N VAL A 274 -1.94 -10.64 25.21
CA VAL A 274 -2.48 -11.08 26.51
C VAL A 274 -2.77 -9.83 27.35
N LEU A 275 -4.02 -9.69 27.77
CA LEU A 275 -4.47 -8.64 28.68
C LEU A 275 -4.86 -9.27 30.01
N LEU A 276 -4.36 -8.72 31.11
CA LEU A 276 -4.76 -9.11 32.46
C LEU A 276 -5.55 -7.96 33.07
N LEU A 277 -6.85 -8.13 33.21
CA LEU A 277 -7.80 -7.09 33.59
C LEU A 277 -8.53 -7.46 34.88
N GLU A 278 -9.02 -6.46 35.61
CA GLU A 278 -9.98 -6.69 36.69
C GLU A 278 -11.31 -7.20 36.14
N SER A 279 -12.06 -7.95 36.97
CA SER A 279 -13.28 -8.63 36.51
C SER A 279 -14.31 -7.70 35.83
N ASN A 280 -14.45 -6.46 36.30
CA ASN A 280 -15.36 -5.47 35.69
C ASN A 280 -14.89 -4.98 34.34
N GLU A 281 -13.58 -4.64 34.23
CA GLU A 281 -12.98 -4.22 32.95
C GLU A 281 -13.05 -5.33 31.90
N ALA A 282 -12.71 -6.56 32.29
CA ALA A 282 -12.78 -7.71 31.40
C ALA A 282 -14.21 -7.95 30.88
N ARG A 283 -15.21 -7.85 31.78
CA ARG A 283 -16.60 -8.00 31.42
C ARG A 283 -17.07 -6.92 30.46
N TRP A 284 -16.71 -5.67 30.74
CA TRP A 284 -17.00 -4.56 29.83
C TRP A 284 -16.36 -4.79 28.47
N LEU A 285 -15.04 -5.12 28.43
CA LEU A 285 -14.33 -5.33 27.18
C LEU A 285 -14.98 -6.44 26.33
N LEU A 286 -15.36 -7.55 26.93
CA LEU A 286 -16.04 -8.63 26.22
C LEU A 286 -17.39 -8.21 25.64
N GLN A 287 -18.16 -7.41 26.37
CA GLN A 287 -19.44 -6.92 25.89
C GLN A 287 -19.30 -5.92 24.76
N ILE A 288 -18.35 -4.98 24.87
CA ILE A 288 -18.13 -3.97 23.82
C ILE A 288 -17.59 -4.61 22.54
N LEU A 289 -16.72 -5.61 22.63
CA LEU A 289 -16.21 -6.34 21.46
C LEU A 289 -17.33 -7.04 20.69
N LEU A 290 -18.34 -7.58 21.39
CA LEU A 290 -19.52 -8.15 20.73
C LEU A 290 -20.35 -7.09 20.01
N LYS A 291 -20.55 -5.91 20.63
CA LYS A 291 -21.26 -4.78 20.00
C LYS A 291 -20.50 -4.22 18.79
N LEU A 292 -19.15 -4.24 18.81
CA LEU A 292 -18.28 -3.77 17.74
C LEU A 292 -18.12 -4.78 16.59
N SER A 293 -18.58 -6.00 16.74
CA SER A 293 -18.53 -7.00 15.68
C SER A 293 -19.43 -6.61 14.50
N ILE A 294 -19.00 -6.89 13.28
CA ILE A 294 -19.79 -6.61 12.07
C ILE A 294 -21.03 -7.49 12.05
N GLY A 295 -22.17 -6.88 12.26
CA GLY A 295 -23.47 -7.54 12.33
C GLY A 295 -24.60 -6.69 11.75
N PRO A 296 -25.86 -7.08 11.94
CA PRO A 296 -27.03 -6.30 11.52
C PRO A 296 -27.30 -5.06 12.38
N SER A 297 -26.62 -4.92 13.53
CA SER A 297 -26.76 -3.80 14.44
C SER A 297 -26.04 -2.54 13.94
N GLU A 298 -26.44 -1.40 14.48
CA GLU A 298 -25.85 -0.10 14.18
C GLU A 298 -24.36 -0.08 14.54
N VAL A 299 -23.53 0.53 13.69
CA VAL A 299 -22.08 0.62 13.93
C VAL A 299 -21.82 1.74 14.92
N LEU A 300 -21.20 1.41 16.06
CA LEU A 300 -20.86 2.37 17.11
C LEU A 300 -19.76 3.32 16.67
N THR A 301 -19.82 4.55 17.17
CA THR A 301 -18.73 5.54 17.03
C THR A 301 -17.73 5.42 18.18
N PHE A 302 -16.58 6.07 18.05
CA PHE A 302 -15.60 6.15 19.14
C PHE A 302 -16.18 6.83 20.38
N GLU A 303 -17.04 7.84 20.21
CA GLU A 303 -17.74 8.50 21.29
C GLU A 303 -18.71 7.56 22.03
N ASP A 304 -19.44 6.73 21.29
CA ASP A 304 -20.33 5.72 21.90
C ASP A 304 -19.55 4.73 22.76
N VAL A 305 -18.40 4.25 22.27
CA VAL A 305 -17.51 3.34 23.02
C VAL A 305 -16.99 4.01 24.28
N LYS A 306 -16.56 5.28 24.20
CA LYS A 306 -16.08 6.06 25.33
C LYS A 306 -17.17 6.28 26.39
N ASN A 307 -18.38 6.62 25.95
CA ASN A 307 -19.52 6.81 26.84
C ASN A 307 -19.93 5.49 27.50
N ASP A 308 -19.92 4.39 26.78
CA ASP A 308 -20.18 3.05 27.32
C ASP A 308 -19.15 2.69 28.40
N TYR A 309 -17.84 2.98 28.19
CA TYR A 309 -16.79 2.78 29.19
C TYR A 309 -17.02 3.59 30.46
N MET A 310 -17.31 4.88 30.33
CA MET A 310 -17.58 5.76 31.46
C MET A 310 -18.83 5.33 32.25
N SER A 311 -19.85 4.78 31.58
CA SER A 311 -21.08 4.30 32.23
C SER A 311 -20.86 3.09 33.12
N TYR A 312 -19.79 2.32 32.87
CA TYR A 312 -19.38 1.19 33.74
C TYR A 312 -18.64 1.63 35.01
N GLY A 313 -18.35 2.94 35.14
CA GLY A 313 -17.57 3.48 36.27
C GLY A 313 -16.07 3.13 36.20
N LEU A 314 -15.57 2.91 34.98
CA LEU A 314 -14.19 2.56 34.66
C LEU A 314 -13.39 3.80 34.23
#